data_f4a860c432e3781bbfce7a3749b8fbeb
#
_entry.id   f4a860c432e3781bbfce7a3749b8fbeb
#
_cell.length_a   1.000
_cell.length_b   1.000
_cell.length_c   1.000
_cell.angle_alpha   90.00
_cell.angle_beta   90.00
_cell.angle_gamma   90.00
#
_symmetry.space_group_name_H-M   'P 1'
#
loop_
_entity.id
_entity.type
_entity.pdbx_description
1 polymer ?
#
loop_
_entity_poly.entity_id
_entity_poly.type
_entity_poly.pdbx_seq_one_letter_code
_entity_poly.pdbx_strand_id
1 'polypeptide(L)' 'MSSTNQSPFYKKAEAMFLKSKTNEEKLKWLEEMIRECPKHKSSEKMLANLKTRYIKLKEKIEAERL' A
#
# COMPACT_ATOMS: atom_id res chain seq x y z
N MET A 1 -23.11 8.20 -7.89
CA MET A 1 -22.52 7.85 -6.65
C MET A 1 -21.49 6.77 -6.79
N SER A 2 -20.42 7.01 -6.23
CA SER A 2 -19.35 6.11 -6.43
C SER A 2 -19.56 4.83 -5.66
N SER A 3 -19.39 3.74 -6.33
CA SER A 3 -19.51 2.47 -5.68
C SER A 3 -18.18 1.99 -5.14
N THR A 4 -17.13 2.63 -5.53
CA THR A 4 -15.84 2.09 -5.14
C THR A 4 -15.48 2.52 -3.79
N ASN A 5 -16.00 2.71 -3.00
CA ASN A 5 -15.86 2.96 -1.61
C ASN A 5 -14.52 2.71 -1.02
N GLN A 6 -13.54 3.35 -1.55
CA GLN A 6 -12.26 3.38 -0.87
C GLN A 6 -12.45 4.19 0.40
N SER A 7 -12.03 3.63 1.50
CA SER A 7 -12.20 4.32 2.77
C SER A 7 -11.33 5.56 2.78
N PRO A 8 -11.72 6.58 3.55
CA PRO A 8 -10.87 7.76 3.70
C PRO A 8 -9.48 7.41 4.22
N PHE A 9 -9.40 6.36 5.01
CA PHE A 9 -8.10 5.93 5.54
C PHE A 9 -7.22 5.39 4.44
N TYR A 10 -7.80 4.68 3.47
CA TYR A 10 -7.01 4.20 2.35
C TYR A 10 -6.47 5.36 1.54
N LYS A 11 -7.32 6.34 1.24
CA LYS A 11 -6.89 7.49 0.46
C LYS A 11 -5.81 8.28 1.18
N LYS A 12 -5.93 8.40 2.49
CA LYS A 12 -4.91 9.07 3.26
C LYS A 12 -3.59 8.32 3.21
N ALA A 13 -3.65 7.00 3.36
CA ALA A 13 -2.44 6.20 3.31
C ALA A 13 -1.78 6.29 1.94
N GLU A 14 -2.58 6.27 0.88
CA GLU A 14 -2.05 6.40 -0.46
C GLU A 14 -1.35 7.75 -0.65
N ALA A 15 -1.97 8.82 -0.19
CA ALA A 15 -1.37 10.13 -0.31
C ALA A 15 -0.06 10.20 0.45
N MET A 16 -0.02 9.63 1.64
CA MET A 16 1.20 9.62 2.42
C MET A 16 2.28 8.75 1.78
N PHE A 17 1.85 7.64 1.19
CA PHE A 17 2.78 6.78 0.47
C PHE A 17 3.46 7.56 -0.65
N LEU A 18 2.68 8.32 -1.41
CA LEU A 18 3.24 9.10 -2.52
C LEU A 18 4.14 10.21 -2.04
N LYS A 19 3.91 10.72 -0.84
CA LYS A 19 4.74 11.77 -0.27
C LYS A 19 5.94 11.23 0.48
N SER A 20 6.02 9.94 0.67
CA SER A 20 7.11 9.34 1.43
C SER A 20 8.44 9.61 0.77
N LYS A 21 9.44 9.86 1.59
CA LYS A 21 10.79 10.11 1.09
C LYS A 21 11.74 8.95 1.30
N THR A 22 11.43 8.09 2.25
CA THR A 22 12.29 6.94 2.51
C THR A 22 11.54 5.67 2.22
N ASN A 23 12.30 4.60 1.99
CA ASN A 23 11.69 3.31 1.73
C ASN A 23 10.95 2.78 2.94
N GLU A 24 11.45 3.06 4.13
CA GLU A 24 10.77 2.61 5.34
C GLU A 24 9.42 3.28 5.49
N GLU A 25 9.35 4.57 5.19
CA GLU A 25 8.07 5.27 5.23
C GLU A 25 7.12 4.72 4.20
N LYS A 26 7.63 4.46 3.00
CA LYS A 26 6.79 3.89 1.96
C LYS A 26 6.24 2.54 2.39
N LEU A 27 7.08 1.73 3.02
CA LEU A 27 6.64 0.42 3.47
C LEU A 27 5.54 0.55 4.51
N LYS A 28 5.69 1.48 5.44
CA LYS A 28 4.69 1.71 6.46
C LYS A 28 3.35 2.07 5.85
N TRP A 29 3.33 3.03 4.93
CA TRP A 29 2.07 3.46 4.35
C TRP A 29 1.50 2.42 3.39
N LEU A 30 2.37 1.64 2.78
CA LEU A 30 1.92 0.54 1.94
C LEU A 30 1.20 -0.52 2.78
N GLU A 31 1.71 -0.78 3.98
CA GLU A 31 1.03 -1.66 4.92
C GLU A 31 -0.36 -1.15 5.25
N GLU A 32 -0.46 0.15 5.49
CA GLU A 32 -1.75 0.75 5.80
C GLU A 32 -2.70 0.62 4.62
N MET A 33 -2.19 0.82 3.42
CA MET A 33 -3.01 0.66 2.23
C MET A 33 -3.55 -0.75 2.12
N ILE A 34 -2.71 -1.74 2.38
CA ILE A 34 -3.15 -3.13 2.33
C ILE A 34 -4.22 -3.38 3.38
N ARG A 35 -4.01 -2.85 4.57
CA ARG A 35 -4.97 -3.05 5.65
C ARG A 35 -6.31 -2.42 5.34
N GLU A 36 -6.30 -1.25 4.73
CA GLU A 36 -7.52 -0.50 4.45
C GLU A 36 -8.13 -0.84 3.11
N CYS A 37 -7.48 -1.69 2.33
CA CYS A 37 -7.99 -2.04 1.03
C CYS A 37 -9.28 -2.82 1.17
N PRO A 38 -10.34 -2.43 0.42
CA PRO A 38 -11.60 -3.17 0.50
C PRO A 38 -11.41 -4.61 0.06
N LYS A 39 -12.09 -5.50 0.73
CA LYS A 39 -11.98 -6.93 0.41
C LYS A 39 -13.15 -7.35 -0.45
N HIS A 40 -13.16 -6.90 -1.68
CA HIS A 40 -14.15 -7.27 -2.66
C HIS A 40 -13.48 -7.98 -3.82
N LYS A 41 -14.27 -8.70 -4.58
CA LYS A 41 -13.73 -9.35 -5.75
C LYS A 41 -13.11 -8.34 -6.70
N SER A 42 -13.76 -7.20 -6.84
CA SER A 42 -13.24 -6.17 -7.73
C SER A 42 -11.93 -5.57 -7.25
N SER A 43 -11.58 -5.78 -5.99
CA SER A 43 -10.36 -5.23 -5.44
C SER A 43 -9.26 -6.26 -5.27
N GLU A 44 -9.51 -7.49 -5.69
CA GLU A 44 -8.50 -8.54 -5.50
C GLU A 44 -7.21 -8.25 -6.24
N LYS A 45 -7.33 -7.75 -7.47
CA LYS A 45 -6.13 -7.42 -8.23
C LYS A 45 -5.36 -6.29 -7.58
N MET A 46 -6.08 -5.30 -7.09
CA MET A 46 -5.42 -4.18 -6.43
C MET A 46 -4.70 -4.65 -5.18
N LEU A 47 -5.35 -5.49 -4.41
CA LEU A 47 -4.74 -6.01 -3.19
C LEU A 47 -3.50 -6.85 -3.52
N ALA A 48 -3.60 -7.68 -4.56
CA ALA A 48 -2.44 -8.48 -4.96
C ALA A 48 -1.28 -7.59 -5.39
N ASN A 49 -1.57 -6.52 -6.12
CA ASN A 49 -0.53 -5.59 -6.52
C ASN A 49 0.12 -4.93 -5.31
N LEU A 50 -0.70 -4.54 -4.35
CA LEU A 50 -0.16 -3.91 -3.15
C LEU A 50 0.75 -4.87 -2.39
N LYS A 51 0.34 -6.12 -2.28
CA LYS A 51 1.15 -7.11 -1.58
C LYS A 51 2.46 -7.37 -2.31
N THR A 52 2.41 -7.42 -3.63
CA THR A 52 3.62 -7.60 -4.41
C THR A 52 4.58 -6.43 -4.21
N ARG A 53 4.06 -5.22 -4.23
CA ARG A 53 4.89 -4.05 -3.98
C ARG A 53 5.49 -4.08 -2.58
N TYR A 54 4.70 -4.52 -1.63
CA TYR A 54 5.17 -4.60 -0.25
C TYR A 54 6.35 -5.55 -0.14
N ILE A 55 6.22 -6.72 -0.74
CA ILE A 55 7.28 -7.71 -0.67
C ILE A 55 8.56 -7.20 -1.34
N LYS A 56 8.40 -6.63 -2.52
CA LYS A 56 9.56 -6.11 -3.25
C LYS A 56 10.24 -4.99 -2.50
N LEU A 57 9.45 -4.11 -1.92
CA LEU A 57 10.02 -2.99 -1.17
C LEU A 57 10.73 -3.48 0.07
N LYS A 58 10.16 -4.46 0.74
CA LYS A 58 10.77 -5.03 1.92
C LYS A 58 12.11 -5.68 1.58
N GLU A 59 12.14 -6.41 0.47
CA GLU A 59 13.39 -7.03 0.03
C GLU A 59 14.44 -5.98 -0.30
N LYS A 60 14.01 -4.90 -0.92
CA LYS A 60 14.95 -3.83 -1.26
C LYS A 60 15.53 -3.21 0.00
N ILE A 61 14.70 -2.98 1.00
CA ILE A 61 15.18 -2.42 2.25
C ILE A 61 16.18 -3.34 2.91
N GLU A 62 15.88 -4.63 2.93
CA GLU A 62 16.79 -5.60 3.54
C GLU A 62 18.10 -5.67 2.79
N ALA A 63 18.05 -5.61 1.46
CA ALA A 63 19.25 -5.62 0.67
C ALA A 63 20.12 -4.40 0.95
N GLU A 64 19.49 -3.27 1.15
CA GLU A 64 20.24 -2.05 1.40
C GLU A 64 20.86 -2.02 2.79
N ARG A 65 20.34 -2.84 3.70
CA ARG A 65 20.89 -2.89 5.05
C ARG A 65 22.16 -3.75 5.12
N LEU A 66 22.38 -4.57 4.16
CA LEU A 66 23.59 -5.41 4.11
C LEU A 66 24.79 -4.56 3.67
#